data_a8f8a09bb5168d6dfe3eb26bf704b197
#
_entry.id   a8f8a09bb5168d6dfe3eb26bf704b197
#
_cell.length_a   1.000
_cell.length_b   1.000
_cell.length_c   1.000
_cell.angle_alpha   90.00
_cell.angle_beta   90.00
_cell.angle_gamma   90.00
#
_symmetry.space_group_name_H-M   'P 1'
#
loop_
_entity.id
_entity.type
_entity.pdbx_description
1 polymer ?
#
loop_
_entity_poly.entity_id
_entity_poly.type
_entity_poly.pdbx_seq_one_letter_code
_entity_poly.pdbx_strand_id
1 'polypeptide(L)'
;IVVVALVDTLEYLKRGGRISKTAAFAGGVLNIKPVLSVIDGEIHLLGKARGPKMGNNLLVQEIDKAGGIDFSRPVLLGYSGISDALLLKYIEDSRHIWEGNLKEIRYTTVGSVIGTHAGPGAVVVAFFKNQYNAEQNSSD
;
A
#
# COMPACT_ATOMS: atom_id res chain seq x y z
N ILE A 1 11.65 8.16 -0.14
CA ILE A 1 10.75 7.19 -0.78
C ILE A 1 9.62 6.80 0.17
N VAL A 2 8.45 6.65 -0.36
CA VAL A 2 7.25 6.24 0.39
C VAL A 2 6.87 4.83 -0.04
N VAL A 3 6.61 3.96 0.92
CA VAL A 3 6.13 2.60 0.65
C VAL A 3 4.80 2.43 1.38
N VAL A 4 3.76 2.16 0.60
CA VAL A 4 2.42 1.88 1.14
C VAL A 4 1.95 0.54 0.62
N ALA A 5 1.11 -0.13 1.38
CA ALA A 5 0.61 -1.45 1.02
C ALA A 5 -0.81 -1.64 1.50
N LEU A 6 -1.61 -2.28 0.66
CA LEU A 6 -2.91 -2.82 1.02
C LEU A 6 -2.71 -4.31 1.24
N VAL A 7 -3.01 -4.81 2.43
CA VAL A 7 -2.84 -6.22 2.75
C VAL A 7 -4.20 -6.90 2.90
N ASP A 8 -4.21 -8.21 2.66
CA ASP A 8 -5.44 -8.98 2.69
C ASP A 8 -5.94 -9.22 4.13
N THR A 9 -4.99 -9.34 5.06
CA THR A 9 -5.30 -9.56 6.47
C THR A 9 -4.13 -9.14 7.34
N LEU A 10 -4.40 -8.74 8.58
CA LEU A 10 -3.36 -8.44 9.57
C LEU A 10 -2.74 -9.68 10.21
N GLU A 11 -3.28 -10.87 9.92
CA GLU A 11 -2.86 -12.09 10.60
C GLU A 11 -1.36 -12.37 10.49
N TYR A 12 -0.81 -12.21 9.29
CA TYR A 12 0.62 -12.48 9.05
C TYR A 12 1.52 -11.48 9.76
N LEU A 13 1.12 -10.22 9.82
CA LEU A 13 1.87 -9.17 10.52
C LEU A 13 1.86 -9.41 12.03
N LYS A 14 0.74 -9.84 12.57
CA LYS A 14 0.63 -10.23 13.98
C LYS A 14 1.55 -11.39 14.31
N ARG A 15 1.56 -12.43 13.48
CA ARG A 15 2.41 -13.61 13.67
C ARG A 15 3.90 -13.23 13.65
N GLY A 16 4.28 -12.29 12.81
CA GLY A 16 5.66 -11.83 12.69
C GLY A 16 6.08 -10.82 13.75
N GLY A 17 5.18 -10.41 14.64
CA GLY A 17 5.49 -9.42 15.67
C GLY A 17 5.80 -8.03 15.12
N ARG A 18 5.39 -7.75 13.87
CA ARG A 18 5.69 -6.48 13.20
C ARG A 18 4.65 -5.39 13.44
N ILE A 19 3.54 -5.73 14.07
CA ILE A 19 2.56 -4.77 14.50
C ILE A 19 2.57 -4.75 16.02
N SER A 20 3.26 -3.79 16.59
CA SER A 20 3.12 -3.47 17.99
C SER A 20 1.97 -2.48 18.15
N LYS A 21 1.13 -2.65 19.14
CA LYS A 21 0.10 -1.70 19.55
C LYS A 21 -1.12 -1.55 18.63
N THR A 22 -1.23 -2.31 17.55
CA THR A 22 -2.45 -2.33 16.75
C THR A 22 -3.39 -3.46 17.17
N ALA A 23 -3.28 -3.87 18.41
CA ALA A 23 -4.15 -4.86 19.03
C ALA A 23 -5.64 -4.52 18.92
N ALA A 24 -5.96 -3.28 18.65
CA ALA A 24 -7.33 -2.83 18.40
C ALA A 24 -7.97 -3.50 17.18
N PHE A 25 -7.18 -4.20 16.37
CA PHE A 25 -7.68 -5.01 15.26
C PHE A 25 -7.88 -6.47 15.61
N ALA A 26 -7.63 -6.83 16.85
CA ALA A 26 -8.00 -8.15 17.34
C ALA A 26 -9.51 -8.26 17.24
N GLY A 27 -10.01 -9.14 16.47
CA GLY A 27 -11.42 -9.35 16.52
C GLY A 27 -12.06 -9.86 15.27
N GLY A 28 -11.26 -10.35 14.34
CA GLY A 28 -11.78 -11.17 13.27
C GLY A 28 -12.96 -10.59 12.51
N VAL A 29 -13.00 -9.28 12.30
CA VAL A 29 -14.01 -8.74 11.41
C VAL A 29 -13.66 -9.20 10.00
N LEU A 30 -14.55 -9.99 9.43
CA LEU A 30 -14.38 -10.52 8.09
C LEU A 30 -14.22 -9.39 7.07
N ASN A 31 -13.29 -9.61 6.14
CA ASN A 31 -13.15 -8.77 4.96
C ASN A 31 -12.60 -7.36 5.24
N ILE A 32 -11.93 -7.17 6.37
CA ILE A 32 -11.21 -5.92 6.63
C ILE A 32 -9.85 -5.96 5.94
N LYS A 33 -9.60 -4.93 5.13
CA LYS A 33 -8.36 -4.75 4.38
C LYS A 33 -7.59 -3.57 4.96
N PRO A 34 -6.47 -3.80 5.65
CA PRO A 34 -5.68 -2.71 6.20
C PRO A 34 -4.74 -2.10 5.15
N VAL A 35 -4.51 -0.80 5.28
CA VAL A 35 -3.50 -0.07 4.51
C VAL A 35 -2.38 0.32 5.47
N LEU A 36 -1.16 0.00 5.07
CA LEU A 36 0.03 0.16 5.89
C LEU A 36 1.05 1.05 5.20
N SER A 37 1.93 1.66 5.97
CA SER A 37 3.15 2.26 5.43
C SER A 37 4.37 1.70 6.14
N VAL A 38 5.50 1.77 5.46
CA VAL A 38 6.80 1.42 6.05
C VAL A 38 7.59 2.72 6.21
N ILE A 39 7.89 3.08 7.45
CA ILE A 39 8.62 4.30 7.79
C ILE A 39 9.77 3.90 8.70
N ASP A 40 11.01 4.19 8.27
CA ASP A 40 12.23 3.87 9.03
C ASP A 40 12.28 2.41 9.48
N GLY A 41 11.87 1.50 8.60
CA GLY A 41 11.86 0.07 8.90
C GLY A 41 10.70 -0.40 9.76
N GLU A 42 9.81 0.50 10.18
CA GLU A 42 8.66 0.16 11.00
C GLU A 42 7.37 0.19 10.18
N ILE A 43 6.45 -0.69 10.52
CA ILE A 43 5.15 -0.79 9.88
C ILE A 43 4.14 0.04 10.67
N HIS A 44 3.50 0.97 9.97
CA HIS A 44 2.47 1.83 10.54
C HIS A 44 1.14 1.56 9.86
N LEU A 45 0.09 1.41 10.65
CA LEU A 45 -1.27 1.26 10.14
C LEU A 45 -1.80 2.65 9.78
N LEU A 46 -2.17 2.83 8.51
CA LEU A 46 -2.73 4.10 8.04
C LEU A 46 -4.24 4.09 8.09
N GLY A 47 -4.87 2.95 7.87
CA GLY A 47 -6.30 2.84 7.88
C GLY A 47 -6.75 1.43 7.55
N LYS A 48 -8.06 1.24 7.55
CA LYS A 48 -8.69 -0.04 7.22
C LYS A 48 -9.96 0.21 6.42
N ALA A 49 -10.29 -0.70 5.54
CA ALA A 49 -11.50 -0.62 4.74
C ALA A 49 -12.16 -1.99 4.67
N ARG A 50 -13.46 -2.02 4.44
CA ARG A 50 -14.20 -3.26 4.26
C ARG A 50 -14.24 -3.60 2.77
N GLY A 51 -13.68 -4.75 2.45
CA GLY A 51 -13.68 -5.28 1.10
C GLY A 51 -12.58 -4.71 0.20
N PRO A 52 -12.31 -5.39 -0.93
CA PRO A 52 -11.18 -5.03 -1.79
C PRO A 52 -11.35 -3.69 -2.51
N LYS A 53 -12.56 -3.34 -2.93
CA LYS A 53 -12.78 -2.08 -3.64
C LYS A 53 -12.57 -0.87 -2.73
N MET A 54 -13.11 -0.91 -1.53
CA MET A 54 -12.90 0.14 -0.53
C MET A 54 -11.43 0.19 -0.09
N GLY A 55 -10.78 -0.97 0.00
CA GLY A 55 -9.35 -1.04 0.27
C GLY A 55 -8.53 -0.36 -0.82
N ASN A 56 -8.84 -0.61 -2.08
CA ASN A 56 -8.17 0.04 -3.21
C ASN A 56 -8.36 1.56 -3.17
N ASN A 57 -9.56 2.04 -2.87
CA ASN A 57 -9.83 3.46 -2.73
C ASN A 57 -9.06 4.08 -1.57
N LEU A 58 -8.97 3.36 -0.45
CA LEU A 58 -8.22 3.83 0.71
C LEU A 58 -6.73 3.94 0.40
N LEU A 59 -6.18 2.98 -0.34
CA LEU A 59 -4.79 3.04 -0.77
C LEU A 59 -4.52 4.28 -1.62
N VAL A 60 -5.40 4.60 -2.55
CA VAL A 60 -5.33 5.84 -3.34
C VAL A 60 -5.32 7.07 -2.45
N GLN A 61 -6.24 7.13 -1.48
CA GLN A 61 -6.35 8.25 -0.56
C GLN A 61 -5.08 8.44 0.28
N GLU A 62 -4.50 7.34 0.74
CA GLU A 62 -3.29 7.40 1.56
C GLU A 62 -2.06 7.82 0.73
N ILE A 63 -2.01 7.46 -0.54
CA ILE A 63 -0.98 7.97 -1.46
C ILE A 63 -1.11 9.49 -1.60
N ASP A 64 -2.32 10.00 -1.78
CA ASP A 64 -2.56 11.44 -1.87
C ASP A 64 -2.16 12.16 -0.58
N LYS A 65 -2.51 11.61 0.57
CA LYS A 65 -2.14 12.17 1.87
C LYS A 65 -0.63 12.21 2.09
N ALA A 66 0.09 11.25 1.51
CA ALA A 66 1.55 11.20 1.60
C ALA A 66 2.24 12.22 0.68
N GLY A 67 1.49 12.98 -0.09
CA GLY A 67 2.02 14.02 -0.98
C GLY A 67 1.81 13.74 -2.46
N GLY A 68 1.23 12.59 -2.82
CA GLY A 68 1.07 12.19 -4.21
C GLY A 68 2.37 11.67 -4.82
N ILE A 69 2.25 11.09 -6.00
CA ILE A 69 3.37 10.44 -6.69
C ILE A 69 4.08 11.44 -7.60
N ASP A 70 5.40 11.52 -7.47
CA ASP A 70 6.25 12.22 -8.43
C ASP A 70 6.56 11.26 -9.58
N PHE A 71 5.83 11.37 -10.67
CA PHE A 71 5.99 10.49 -11.84
C PHE A 71 7.24 10.79 -12.67
N SER A 72 8.00 11.84 -12.35
CA SER A 72 9.31 12.06 -12.96
C SER A 72 10.38 11.13 -12.39
N ARG A 73 10.07 10.42 -11.31
CA ARG A 73 10.97 9.50 -10.61
C ARG A 73 10.39 8.07 -10.64
N PRO A 74 11.20 7.05 -10.37
CA PRO A 74 10.73 5.67 -10.44
C PRO A 74 9.55 5.37 -9.51
N VAL A 75 8.60 4.58 -10.01
CA VAL A 75 7.47 4.06 -9.27
C VAL A 75 7.50 2.54 -9.39
N LEU A 76 7.35 1.86 -8.27
CA LEU A 76 7.30 0.40 -8.24
C LEU A 76 5.94 -0.06 -7.74
N LEU A 77 5.30 -0.91 -8.52
CA LEU A 77 4.11 -1.65 -8.12
C LEU A 77 4.50 -3.10 -7.88
N GLY A 78 3.93 -3.69 -6.85
CA GLY A 78 4.24 -5.06 -6.51
C GLY A 78 3.07 -5.80 -5.89
N TYR A 79 3.19 -7.11 -5.86
CA TYR A 79 2.21 -7.99 -5.21
C TYR A 79 2.93 -9.12 -4.50
N SER A 80 2.27 -9.70 -3.52
CA SER A 80 2.74 -10.88 -2.83
C SER A 80 1.84 -12.08 -3.11
N GLY A 81 2.41 -13.27 -3.04
CA GLY A 81 1.69 -14.50 -3.31
C GLY A 81 1.87 -14.97 -4.76
N ILE A 82 1.07 -15.94 -5.15
CA ILE A 82 1.20 -16.60 -6.45
C ILE A 82 0.52 -15.81 -7.57
N SER A 83 -0.55 -15.10 -7.23
CA SER A 83 -1.38 -14.42 -8.24
C SER A 83 -1.24 -12.91 -8.14
N ASP A 84 -1.20 -12.26 -9.30
CA ASP A 84 -1.22 -10.80 -9.43
C ASP A 84 -2.64 -10.23 -9.54
N ALA A 85 -3.66 -11.05 -9.37
CA ALA A 85 -5.05 -10.65 -9.62
C ALA A 85 -5.49 -9.44 -8.78
N LEU A 86 -5.09 -9.36 -7.51
CA LEU A 86 -5.44 -8.24 -6.65
C LEU A 86 -4.74 -6.96 -7.07
N LEU A 87 -3.48 -7.06 -7.50
CA LEU A 87 -2.76 -5.91 -8.04
C LEU A 87 -3.42 -5.40 -9.32
N LEU A 88 -3.79 -6.29 -10.24
CA LEU A 88 -4.46 -5.90 -11.47
C LEU A 88 -5.80 -5.23 -11.20
N LYS A 89 -6.54 -5.72 -10.22
CA LYS A 89 -7.79 -5.11 -9.78
C LYS A 89 -7.55 -3.71 -9.19
N TYR A 90 -6.50 -3.56 -8.39
CA TYR A 90 -6.11 -2.25 -7.85
C TYR A 90 -5.77 -1.27 -8.98
N ILE A 91 -4.98 -1.70 -9.96
CA ILE A 91 -4.62 -0.85 -11.11
C ILE A 91 -5.88 -0.43 -11.87
N GLU A 92 -6.81 -1.34 -12.09
CA GLU A 92 -8.08 -1.03 -12.76
C GLU A 92 -8.90 -0.03 -11.96
N ASP A 93 -9.06 -0.25 -10.66
CA ASP A 93 -9.85 0.62 -9.78
C ASP A 93 -9.22 2.01 -9.61
N SER A 94 -7.90 2.12 -9.83
CA SER A 94 -7.15 3.37 -9.68
C SER A 94 -6.58 3.91 -11.00
N ARG A 95 -7.18 3.54 -12.13
CA ARG A 95 -6.70 3.92 -13.48
C ARG A 95 -6.38 5.40 -13.62
N HIS A 96 -7.16 6.26 -12.99
CA HIS A 96 -6.97 7.71 -13.08
C HIS A 96 -5.61 8.19 -12.56
N ILE A 97 -4.94 7.39 -11.74
CA ILE A 97 -3.59 7.71 -11.27
C ILE A 97 -2.55 7.36 -12.34
N TRP A 98 -2.73 6.19 -12.99
CA TRP A 98 -1.70 5.58 -13.83
C TRP A 98 -1.82 5.97 -15.29
N GLU A 99 -3.05 6.03 -15.83
CA GLU A 99 -3.26 6.43 -17.22
C GLU A 99 -2.83 7.87 -17.44
N GLY A 100 -2.03 8.09 -18.47
CA GLY A 100 -1.52 9.40 -18.79
C GLY A 100 -0.26 9.81 -18.01
N ASN A 101 0.06 9.15 -16.91
CA ASN A 101 1.26 9.41 -16.12
C ASN A 101 2.37 8.38 -16.38
N LEU A 102 2.00 7.16 -16.75
CA LEU A 102 2.93 6.11 -17.12
C LEU A 102 2.60 5.61 -18.53
N LYS A 103 3.62 5.47 -19.36
CA LYS A 103 3.46 4.89 -20.70
C LYS A 103 3.16 3.41 -20.62
N GLU A 104 3.76 2.74 -19.65
CA GLU A 104 3.61 1.31 -19.42
C GLU A 104 3.61 1.07 -17.91
N ILE A 105 2.65 0.28 -17.46
CA ILE A 105 2.59 -0.12 -16.06
C ILE A 105 3.38 -1.40 -15.88
N ARG A 106 4.47 -1.30 -15.11
CA ARG A 106 5.31 -2.46 -14.78
C ARG A 106 5.15 -2.81 -13.32
N TYR A 107 5.10 -4.09 -13.04
CA TYR A 107 4.99 -4.59 -11.68
C TYR A 107 5.80 -5.87 -11.50
N THR A 108 6.05 -6.23 -10.24
CA THR A 108 6.85 -7.39 -9.90
C THR A 108 6.29 -8.06 -8.63
N THR A 109 6.75 -9.27 -8.37
CA THR A 109 6.50 -9.89 -7.07
C THR A 109 7.37 -9.21 -6.02
N VAL A 110 6.81 -8.96 -4.84
CA VAL A 110 7.61 -8.45 -3.72
C VAL A 110 8.43 -9.57 -3.11
N GLY A 111 9.59 -9.21 -2.58
CA GLY A 111 10.54 -10.16 -2.03
C GLY A 111 9.99 -10.97 -0.87
N SER A 112 10.66 -12.09 -0.57
CA SER A 112 10.22 -13.05 0.43
C SER A 112 10.05 -12.44 1.83
N VAL A 113 10.85 -11.45 2.20
CA VAL A 113 10.74 -10.81 3.52
C VAL A 113 9.40 -10.10 3.65
N ILE A 114 9.03 -9.27 2.66
CA ILE A 114 7.74 -8.59 2.67
C ILE A 114 6.60 -9.60 2.58
N GLY A 115 6.72 -10.59 1.70
CA GLY A 115 5.71 -11.62 1.53
C GLY A 115 5.48 -12.44 2.79
N THR A 116 6.54 -12.72 3.56
CA THR A 116 6.44 -13.45 4.82
C THR A 116 5.66 -12.65 5.87
N HIS A 117 5.89 -11.35 5.94
CA HIS A 117 5.23 -10.49 6.94
C HIS A 117 3.84 -10.03 6.53
N ALA A 118 3.65 -9.71 5.27
CA ALA A 118 2.36 -9.22 4.76
C ALA A 118 1.39 -10.33 4.41
N GLY A 119 1.91 -11.53 4.13
CA GLY A 119 1.11 -12.65 3.65
C GLY A 119 0.79 -12.52 2.16
N PRO A 120 0.11 -13.52 1.59
CA PRO A 120 -0.31 -13.46 0.19
C PRO A 120 -1.40 -12.42 0.00
N GLY A 121 -1.50 -11.87 -1.20
CA GLY A 121 -2.56 -10.93 -1.55
C GLY A 121 -2.26 -9.48 -1.19
N ALA A 122 -1.01 -9.14 -0.85
CA ALA A 122 -0.65 -7.74 -0.64
C ALA A 122 -0.44 -7.03 -1.98
N VAL A 123 -0.84 -5.75 -2.03
CA VAL A 123 -0.56 -4.83 -3.12
C VAL A 123 0.33 -3.73 -2.57
N VAL A 124 1.48 -3.52 -3.20
CA VAL A 124 2.49 -2.58 -2.71
C VAL A 124 2.75 -1.50 -3.74
N VAL A 125 2.81 -0.25 -3.30
CA VAL A 125 3.21 0.88 -4.13
C VAL A 125 4.37 1.58 -3.45
N ALA A 126 5.50 1.67 -4.13
CA ALA A 126 6.67 2.41 -3.68
C ALA A 126 6.91 3.56 -4.64
N PHE A 127 7.05 4.76 -4.10
CA PHE A 127 7.14 5.96 -4.93
C PHE A 127 7.92 7.06 -4.20
N PHE A 128 8.32 8.06 -4.94
CA PHE A 128 8.84 9.31 -4.40
C PHE A 128 7.67 10.31 -4.32
N LYS A 129 7.50 10.92 -3.16
CA LYS A 129 6.43 11.88 -2.98
C LYS A 129 6.74 13.18 -3.75
N ASN A 130 5.69 13.86 -4.16
CA ASN A 130 5.81 15.12 -4.86
C ASN A 130 6.40 16.17 -3.91
N GLN A 131 7.57 16.71 -4.26
CA GLN A 131 8.29 17.66 -3.41
C GLN A 131 7.49 18.96 -3.16
N TYR A 132 6.76 19.42 -4.17
CA TYR A 132 5.94 20.63 -4.01
C TYR A 132 4.93 20.48 -2.88
N ASN A 133 4.21 19.36 -2.85
CA ASN A 133 3.25 19.07 -1.79
C ASN A 133 3.93 18.89 -0.43
N ALA A 134 5.13 18.30 -0.42
CA ALA A 134 5.90 18.10 0.80
C ALA A 134 6.36 19.45 1.39
N GLU A 135 6.78 20.39 0.55
CA GLU A 135 7.18 21.73 0.99
C GLU A 135 5.99 22.52 1.56
N GLN A 136 4.83 22.44 0.93
CA GLN A 136 3.63 23.07 1.45
C GLN A 136 3.23 22.50 2.82
N ASN A 137 3.32 21.18 2.98
CA ASN A 137 2.98 20.54 4.25
C ASN A 137 3.99 20.86 5.36
N SER A 138 5.24 21.12 5.02
CA SER A 138 6.27 21.45 6.00
C SER A 138 6.29 22.92 6.41
N SER A 139 5.66 23.79 5.64
CA SER A 139 5.60 25.24 5.95
C SER A 139 4.40 25.60 6.84
N ASP A 140 3.53 24.67 7.08
CA ASP A 140 2.40 24.81 7.99
C ASP A 140 2.79 24.26 9.38
#